data_52923cd61e4af4ff1b25341081455cff
#
_entry.id   52923cd61e4af4ff1b25341081455cff
#
_cell.length_a   1.000
_cell.length_b   1.000
_cell.length_c   1.000
_cell.angle_alpha   90.00
_cell.angle_beta   90.00
_cell.angle_gamma   90.00
#
_symmetry.space_group_name_H-M   'P 1'
#
loop_
_entity.id
_entity.type
_entity.pdbx_description
1 polymer ?
#
loop_
_entity_poly.entity_id
_entity_poly.type
_entity_poly.pdbx_seq_one_letter_code
_entity_poly.pdbx_strand_id
1 'polypeptide(L)'
;MRIDFAGIAVGDADALADFLAGEDWPYHAGTQDRETVRRRAAEGGYDDEETRTFWVLADGERAGLIRLQDLADDTPMFDLRVRAAWRGRGLGTASVAWLTRHLFTELPGVTRIEATTRQDNLAMRAVLRRSGYAKEAHYRQAWPAPDGTRRDAVGYAILRRDWLAGTVTPPDWDDEPA
;
A
#
# COMPACT_ATOMS: atom_id res chain seq x y z
N MET A 1 -14.92 14.42 8.64
CA MET A 1 -14.12 14.00 7.46
C MET A 1 -14.74 12.73 6.90
N ARG A 2 -15.29 12.84 5.71
CA ARG A 2 -15.79 11.70 4.94
C ARG A 2 -14.65 11.15 4.10
N ILE A 3 -14.48 9.81 4.09
CA ILE A 3 -13.45 9.15 3.29
C ILE A 3 -14.16 8.26 2.28
N ASP A 4 -13.84 8.47 0.99
CA ASP A 4 -14.36 7.67 -0.12
C ASP A 4 -13.19 7.10 -0.93
N PHE A 5 -13.45 6.03 -1.69
CA PHE A 5 -12.47 5.36 -2.55
C PHE A 5 -13.04 5.25 -3.97
N ALA A 6 -12.29 5.73 -4.94
CA ALA A 6 -12.73 5.75 -6.35
C ALA A 6 -11.61 5.21 -7.24
N GLY A 7 -11.94 4.27 -8.13
CA GLY A 7 -10.99 3.82 -9.16
C GLY A 7 -10.52 4.99 -10.02
N ILE A 8 -9.27 4.94 -10.48
CA ILE A 8 -8.78 5.93 -11.45
C ILE A 8 -9.51 5.77 -12.78
N ALA A 9 -9.69 6.87 -13.49
CA ALA A 9 -10.27 6.90 -14.83
C ALA A 9 -9.19 7.15 -15.89
N VAL A 10 -9.48 6.81 -17.14
CA VAL A 10 -8.58 7.07 -18.29
C VAL A 10 -8.18 8.56 -18.39
N GLY A 11 -9.05 9.48 -17.97
CA GLY A 11 -8.75 10.92 -17.94
C GLY A 11 -7.92 11.39 -16.75
N ASP A 12 -7.52 10.52 -15.83
CA ASP A 12 -6.80 10.91 -14.61
C ASP A 12 -5.27 10.97 -14.78
N ALA A 13 -4.73 10.77 -15.99
CA ALA A 13 -3.28 10.71 -16.23
C ALA A 13 -2.53 11.96 -15.70
N ASP A 14 -3.05 13.17 -15.97
CA ASP A 14 -2.45 14.41 -15.48
C ASP A 14 -2.56 14.53 -13.97
N ALA A 15 -3.71 14.20 -13.39
CA ALA A 15 -3.92 14.24 -11.95
C ALA A 15 -3.04 13.22 -11.20
N LEU A 16 -2.83 12.04 -11.78
CA LEU A 16 -1.93 11.02 -11.25
C LEU A 16 -0.47 11.50 -11.27
N ALA A 17 -0.06 12.12 -12.39
CA ALA A 17 1.26 12.71 -12.55
C ALA A 17 1.50 13.85 -11.54
N ASP A 18 0.53 14.74 -11.36
CA ASP A 18 0.59 15.82 -10.38
C ASP A 18 0.60 15.30 -8.94
N PHE A 19 -0.08 14.19 -8.67
CA PHE A 19 -0.07 13.57 -7.35
C PHE A 19 1.28 12.92 -7.06
N LEU A 20 1.79 12.08 -7.96
CA LEU A 20 2.99 11.26 -7.72
C LEU A 20 4.29 12.05 -7.83
N ALA A 21 4.36 13.06 -8.71
CA ALA A 21 5.53 13.92 -8.89
C ALA A 21 5.49 15.21 -8.06
N GLY A 22 4.32 15.60 -7.56
CA GLY A 22 4.11 16.89 -6.88
C GLY A 22 4.44 16.91 -5.40
N GLU A 23 4.93 15.79 -4.83
CA GLU A 23 5.19 15.69 -3.40
C GLU A 23 6.33 14.72 -3.11
N ASP A 24 7.05 14.94 -2.01
CA ASP A 24 8.05 14.01 -1.51
C ASP A 24 7.40 12.80 -0.83
N TRP A 25 7.86 11.61 -1.25
CA TRP A 25 7.44 10.34 -0.69
C TRP A 25 8.60 9.67 0.05
N PRO A 26 8.90 10.06 1.31
CA PRO A 26 10.16 9.73 2.01
C PRO A 26 10.39 8.22 2.22
N TYR A 27 9.33 7.43 2.15
CA TYR A 27 9.40 5.97 2.34
C TYR A 27 9.20 5.17 1.05
N HIS A 28 9.21 5.83 -0.11
CA HIS A 28 9.12 5.19 -1.42
C HIS A 28 10.43 5.35 -2.18
N ALA A 29 10.68 4.50 -3.16
CA ALA A 29 11.88 4.56 -3.96
C ALA A 29 11.81 5.74 -4.96
N GLY A 30 12.53 6.81 -4.64
CA GLY A 30 12.75 7.95 -5.53
C GLY A 30 11.54 8.85 -5.81
N THR A 31 11.81 10.00 -6.41
CA THR A 31 10.81 10.91 -6.98
C THR A 31 10.43 10.41 -8.37
N GLN A 32 9.16 10.37 -8.67
CA GLN A 32 8.68 10.00 -10.00
C GLN A 32 8.67 11.24 -10.90
N ASP A 33 9.18 11.09 -12.13
CA ASP A 33 9.10 12.13 -13.14
C ASP A 33 7.65 12.26 -13.67
N ARG A 34 7.16 13.49 -13.74
CA ARG A 34 5.78 13.80 -14.11
C ARG A 34 5.40 13.24 -15.50
N GLU A 35 6.23 13.44 -16.48
CA GLU A 35 5.95 12.98 -17.86
C GLU A 35 5.98 11.44 -17.97
N THR A 36 6.89 10.80 -17.24
CA THR A 36 6.94 9.34 -17.15
C THR A 36 5.68 8.76 -16.52
N VAL A 37 5.19 9.36 -15.44
CA VAL A 37 3.92 8.94 -14.80
C VAL A 37 2.76 9.13 -15.76
N ARG A 38 2.67 10.31 -16.40
CA ARG A 38 1.59 10.65 -17.35
C ARG A 38 1.53 9.66 -18.50
N ARG A 39 2.67 9.38 -19.14
CA ARG A 39 2.77 8.41 -20.24
C ARG A 39 2.34 7.02 -19.78
N ARG A 40 2.88 6.53 -18.67
CA ARG A 40 2.52 5.21 -18.13
C ARG A 40 1.03 5.12 -17.80
N ALA A 41 0.42 6.17 -17.26
CA ALA A 41 -1.00 6.22 -16.97
C ALA A 41 -1.84 6.17 -18.25
N ALA A 42 -1.44 6.90 -19.30
CA ALA A 42 -2.10 6.88 -20.60
C ALA A 42 -2.01 5.51 -21.28
N GLU A 43 -0.95 4.75 -21.02
CA GLU A 43 -0.74 3.38 -21.52
C GLU A 43 -1.42 2.30 -20.65
N GLY A 44 -2.18 2.68 -19.61
CA GLY A 44 -2.90 1.75 -18.73
C GLY A 44 -2.05 1.13 -17.62
N GLY A 45 -0.78 1.52 -17.46
CA GLY A 45 0.15 0.88 -16.52
C GLY A 45 -0.11 1.16 -15.04
N TYR A 46 -1.25 1.77 -14.71
CA TYR A 46 -1.76 1.94 -13.34
C TYR A 46 -3.10 1.24 -13.11
N ASP A 47 -3.70 0.66 -14.15
CA ASP A 47 -4.96 -0.09 -14.07
C ASP A 47 -4.98 -1.11 -15.21
N ASP A 48 -4.59 -2.35 -14.92
CA ASP A 48 -4.49 -3.47 -15.84
C ASP A 48 -4.98 -4.77 -15.17
N GLU A 49 -4.69 -5.92 -15.76
CA GLU A 49 -5.13 -7.22 -15.20
C GLU A 49 -4.51 -7.54 -13.85
N GLU A 50 -3.29 -7.06 -13.60
CA GLU A 50 -2.52 -7.32 -12.38
C GLU A 50 -2.49 -6.14 -11.40
N THR A 51 -2.94 -4.96 -11.86
CA THR A 51 -2.85 -3.72 -11.08
C THR A 51 -4.17 -2.97 -11.07
N ARG A 52 -4.64 -2.55 -9.92
CA ARG A 52 -5.77 -1.63 -9.75
C ARG A 52 -5.40 -0.47 -8.87
N THR A 53 -5.72 0.74 -9.33
CA THR A 53 -5.40 1.96 -8.60
C THR A 53 -6.66 2.73 -8.20
N PHE A 54 -6.66 3.24 -6.96
CA PHE A 54 -7.77 3.97 -6.38
C PHE A 54 -7.32 5.28 -5.75
N TRP A 55 -8.08 6.33 -5.98
CA TRP A 55 -7.99 7.55 -5.19
C TRP A 55 -8.54 7.33 -3.78
N VAL A 56 -7.84 7.85 -2.78
CA VAL A 56 -8.37 8.05 -1.44
C VAL A 56 -8.85 9.50 -1.39
N LEU A 57 -10.15 9.68 -1.29
CA LEU A 57 -10.80 10.98 -1.25
C LEU A 57 -11.14 11.33 0.21
N ALA A 58 -10.74 12.52 0.66
CA ALA A 58 -11.13 13.06 1.94
C ALA A 58 -11.94 14.35 1.70
N ASP A 59 -13.20 14.33 2.09
CA ASP A 59 -14.17 15.43 1.83
C ASP A 59 -14.20 15.83 0.33
N GLY A 60 -13.99 14.85 -0.58
CA GLY A 60 -13.97 15.04 -2.03
C GLY A 60 -12.61 15.39 -2.62
N GLU A 61 -11.58 15.67 -1.81
CA GLU A 61 -10.24 15.99 -2.28
C GLU A 61 -9.37 14.72 -2.42
N ARG A 62 -8.50 14.67 -3.42
CA ARG A 62 -7.54 13.58 -3.65
C ARG A 62 -6.42 13.61 -2.59
N ALA A 63 -6.69 13.02 -1.43
CA ALA A 63 -5.83 12.99 -0.26
C ALA A 63 -4.79 11.87 -0.27
N GLY A 64 -5.03 10.81 -1.04
CA GLY A 64 -4.14 9.66 -1.13
C GLY A 64 -4.36 8.81 -2.38
N LEU A 65 -3.53 7.79 -2.52
CA LEU A 65 -3.57 6.82 -3.60
C LEU A 65 -3.30 5.42 -3.03
N ILE A 66 -4.10 4.45 -3.44
CA ILE A 66 -3.88 3.02 -3.23
C ILE A 66 -3.59 2.40 -4.58
N ARG A 67 -2.53 1.62 -4.69
CA ARG A 67 -2.29 0.75 -5.84
C ARG A 67 -2.20 -0.68 -5.36
N LEU A 68 -3.13 -1.50 -5.80
CA LEU A 68 -3.13 -2.95 -5.60
C LEU A 68 -2.30 -3.58 -6.71
N GLN A 69 -1.50 -4.56 -6.39
CA GLN A 69 -0.54 -5.20 -7.31
C GLN A 69 -0.60 -6.71 -7.14
N ASP A 70 -0.13 -7.42 -8.17
CA ASP A 70 -0.07 -8.88 -8.20
C ASP A 70 -1.46 -9.51 -7.99
N LEU A 71 -2.49 -8.93 -8.63
CA LEU A 71 -3.90 -9.34 -8.46
C LEU A 71 -4.20 -10.71 -9.09
N ALA A 72 -3.30 -11.23 -9.95
CA ALA A 72 -3.38 -12.57 -10.50
C ALA A 72 -2.93 -13.63 -9.49
N ASP A 73 -2.19 -13.25 -8.45
CA ASP A 73 -1.74 -14.13 -7.39
C ASP A 73 -2.79 -14.29 -6.27
N ASP A 74 -2.67 -15.35 -5.50
CA ASP A 74 -3.46 -15.54 -4.29
C ASP A 74 -2.94 -14.69 -3.10
N THR A 75 -1.85 -13.95 -3.32
CA THR A 75 -1.14 -13.12 -2.34
C THR A 75 -0.81 -11.74 -2.92
N PRO A 76 -1.79 -10.89 -3.20
CA PRO A 76 -1.56 -9.54 -3.69
C PRO A 76 -0.84 -8.64 -2.68
N MET A 77 -0.19 -7.61 -3.23
CA MET A 77 0.49 -6.54 -2.47
C MET A 77 -0.18 -5.19 -2.71
N PHE A 78 0.21 -4.18 -1.95
CA PHE A 78 -0.26 -2.82 -2.18
C PHE A 78 0.80 -1.74 -1.90
N ASP A 79 0.67 -0.62 -2.59
CA ASP A 79 1.32 0.67 -2.30
C ASP A 79 0.25 1.66 -1.81
N LEU A 80 0.52 2.34 -0.70
CA LEU A 80 -0.35 3.37 -0.13
C LEU A 80 0.42 4.66 0.06
N ARG A 81 -0.08 5.73 -0.56
CA ARG A 81 0.46 7.08 -0.39
C ARG A 81 -0.61 8.00 0.16
N VAL A 82 -0.25 8.78 1.18
CA VAL A 82 -1.12 9.81 1.76
C VAL A 82 -0.36 11.13 1.74
N ARG A 83 -0.94 12.17 1.13
CA ARG A 83 -0.37 13.52 1.07
C ARG A 83 -0.01 14.03 2.47
N ALA A 84 1.08 14.78 2.59
CA ALA A 84 1.57 15.29 3.88
C ALA A 84 0.49 16.03 4.67
N ALA A 85 -0.28 16.88 4.00
CA ALA A 85 -1.38 17.63 4.60
C ALA A 85 -2.49 16.78 5.24
N TRP A 86 -2.58 15.51 4.84
CA TRP A 86 -3.63 14.58 5.28
C TRP A 86 -3.13 13.47 6.22
N ARG A 87 -1.82 13.41 6.49
CA ARG A 87 -1.23 12.45 7.43
C ARG A 87 -1.70 12.72 8.86
N GLY A 88 -1.69 11.67 9.69
CA GLY A 88 -2.12 11.77 11.09
C GLY A 88 -3.63 11.89 11.32
N ARG A 89 -4.44 11.89 10.27
CA ARG A 89 -5.90 12.07 10.34
C ARG A 89 -6.70 10.77 10.17
N GLY A 90 -6.05 9.60 10.29
CA GLY A 90 -6.71 8.30 10.19
C GLY A 90 -6.86 7.72 8.78
N LEU A 91 -6.49 8.46 7.71
CA LEU A 91 -6.63 8.00 6.32
C LEU A 91 -5.88 6.68 6.06
N GLY A 92 -4.67 6.53 6.57
CA GLY A 92 -3.91 5.29 6.37
C GLY A 92 -4.64 4.06 6.92
N THR A 93 -5.18 4.16 8.14
CA THR A 93 -5.94 3.05 8.74
C THR A 93 -7.23 2.77 7.98
N ALA A 94 -7.97 3.82 7.60
CA ALA A 94 -9.19 3.67 6.80
C ALA A 94 -8.89 3.02 5.43
N SER A 95 -7.80 3.43 4.79
CA SER A 95 -7.36 2.89 3.50
C SER A 95 -7.00 1.41 3.59
N VAL A 96 -6.20 1.02 4.59
CA VAL A 96 -5.80 -0.40 4.77
C VAL A 96 -7.02 -1.25 5.12
N ALA A 97 -7.92 -0.78 5.97
CA ALA A 97 -9.15 -1.50 6.29
C ALA A 97 -10.05 -1.68 5.06
N TRP A 98 -10.17 -0.65 4.21
CA TRP A 98 -10.94 -0.71 2.98
C TRP A 98 -10.34 -1.67 1.96
N LEU A 99 -9.04 -1.54 1.64
CA LEU A 99 -8.39 -2.41 0.65
C LEU A 99 -8.38 -3.88 1.08
N THR A 100 -8.20 -4.17 2.37
CA THR A 100 -8.25 -5.53 2.90
C THR A 100 -9.62 -6.14 2.69
N ARG A 101 -10.68 -5.40 3.06
CA ARG A 101 -12.05 -5.84 2.80
C ARG A 101 -12.31 -6.00 1.30
N HIS A 102 -11.92 -5.02 0.47
CA HIS A 102 -12.10 -5.04 -0.98
C HIS A 102 -11.46 -6.30 -1.59
N LEU A 103 -10.17 -6.55 -1.32
CA LEU A 103 -9.47 -7.72 -1.84
C LEU A 103 -10.11 -9.04 -1.39
N PHE A 104 -10.44 -9.18 -0.11
CA PHE A 104 -11.04 -10.42 0.39
C PHE A 104 -12.50 -10.61 -0.02
N THR A 105 -13.22 -9.54 -0.38
CA THR A 105 -14.63 -9.65 -0.83
C THR A 105 -14.72 -9.88 -2.32
N GLU A 106 -13.96 -9.09 -3.12
CA GLU A 106 -14.07 -9.12 -4.59
C GLU A 106 -13.24 -10.24 -5.23
N LEU A 107 -12.17 -10.72 -4.55
CA LEU A 107 -11.27 -11.75 -5.06
C LEU A 107 -11.28 -12.99 -4.15
N PRO A 108 -12.19 -13.94 -4.38
CA PRO A 108 -12.32 -15.13 -3.50
C PRO A 108 -11.06 -16.00 -3.44
N GLY A 109 -10.23 -15.99 -4.49
CA GLY A 109 -8.96 -16.73 -4.54
C GLY A 109 -7.84 -16.15 -3.67
N VAL A 110 -7.94 -14.89 -3.25
CA VAL A 110 -6.93 -14.27 -2.39
C VAL A 110 -6.96 -14.90 -1.01
N THR A 111 -5.87 -15.51 -0.58
CA THR A 111 -5.73 -16.18 0.72
C THR A 111 -5.02 -15.32 1.75
N ARG A 112 -4.21 -14.35 1.28
CA ARG A 112 -3.30 -13.55 2.07
C ARG A 112 -3.06 -12.19 1.39
N ILE A 113 -2.79 -11.12 2.13
CA ILE A 113 -2.41 -9.82 1.58
C ILE A 113 -1.10 -9.41 2.23
N GLU A 114 -0.12 -9.01 1.42
CA GLU A 114 1.20 -8.59 1.87
C GLU A 114 1.39 -7.07 1.85
N ALA A 115 2.25 -6.60 2.75
CA ALA A 115 2.74 -5.23 2.77
C ALA A 115 4.18 -5.19 3.25
N THR A 116 5.04 -4.51 2.51
CA THR A 116 6.43 -4.26 2.91
C THR A 116 6.66 -2.77 3.08
N THR A 117 7.35 -2.38 4.14
CA THR A 117 7.71 -0.99 4.39
C THR A 117 9.09 -0.88 5.02
N ARG A 118 9.68 0.32 4.99
CA ARG A 118 10.95 0.59 5.69
C ARG A 118 10.74 0.43 7.20
N GLN A 119 11.77 -0.08 7.87
CA GLN A 119 11.75 -0.30 9.32
C GLN A 119 11.46 0.99 10.11
N ASP A 120 11.96 2.13 9.64
CA ASP A 120 11.79 3.44 10.27
C ASP A 120 10.47 4.15 9.91
N ASN A 121 9.63 3.57 9.05
CA ASN A 121 8.29 4.07 8.77
C ASN A 121 7.31 3.65 9.89
N LEU A 122 7.49 4.23 11.06
CA LEU A 122 6.72 3.89 12.26
C LEU A 122 5.23 4.11 12.08
N ALA A 123 4.84 5.11 11.27
CA ALA A 123 3.43 5.40 10.98
C ALA A 123 2.75 4.24 10.23
N MET A 124 3.35 3.77 9.13
CA MET A 124 2.79 2.65 8.36
C MET A 124 2.80 1.34 9.15
N ARG A 125 3.86 1.08 9.90
CA ARG A 125 3.93 -0.09 10.80
C ARG A 125 2.81 -0.07 11.86
N ALA A 126 2.48 1.10 12.41
CA ALA A 126 1.37 1.24 13.34
C ALA A 126 0.01 1.03 12.66
N VAL A 127 -0.15 1.52 11.43
CA VAL A 127 -1.36 1.29 10.61
C VAL A 127 -1.56 -0.21 10.37
N LEU A 128 -0.54 -0.91 9.88
CA LEU A 128 -0.61 -2.34 9.59
C LEU A 128 -1.01 -3.16 10.81
N ARG A 129 -0.35 -2.94 11.96
CA ARG A 129 -0.70 -3.65 13.21
C ARG A 129 -2.14 -3.39 13.66
N ARG A 130 -2.61 -2.13 13.59
CA ARG A 130 -4.00 -1.79 13.94
C ARG A 130 -5.02 -2.41 13.00
N SER A 131 -4.62 -2.70 11.78
CA SER A 131 -5.46 -3.32 10.75
C SER A 131 -5.38 -4.85 10.75
N GLY A 132 -4.72 -5.47 11.75
CA GLY A 132 -4.66 -6.92 11.92
C GLY A 132 -3.55 -7.63 11.15
N TYR A 133 -2.58 -6.87 10.59
CA TYR A 133 -1.43 -7.45 9.91
C TYR A 133 -0.37 -7.88 10.92
N ALA A 134 0.06 -9.14 10.86
CA ALA A 134 1.20 -9.67 11.61
C ALA A 134 2.51 -9.30 10.91
N LYS A 135 3.57 -8.99 11.69
CA LYS A 135 4.91 -8.85 11.15
C LYS A 135 5.46 -10.26 10.89
N GLU A 136 5.95 -10.52 9.66
CA GLU A 136 6.41 -11.84 9.24
C GLU A 136 7.84 -11.85 8.70
N ALA A 137 8.46 -10.68 8.50
CA ALA A 137 9.81 -10.61 7.98
C ALA A 137 10.56 -9.37 8.46
N HIS A 138 11.90 -9.50 8.53
CA HIS A 138 12.83 -8.40 8.72
C HIS A 138 14.00 -8.59 7.74
N TYR A 139 14.07 -7.73 6.74
CA TYR A 139 15.08 -7.79 5.69
C TYR A 139 16.16 -6.75 5.94
N ARG A 140 17.37 -7.20 6.27
CA ARG A 140 18.49 -6.30 6.55
C ARG A 140 18.96 -5.61 5.28
N GLN A 141 19.09 -4.28 5.30
CA GLN A 141 19.60 -3.44 4.20
C GLN A 141 18.88 -3.67 2.85
N ALA A 142 17.60 -4.05 2.89
CA ALA A 142 16.84 -4.38 1.69
C ALA A 142 16.25 -3.17 0.97
N TRP A 143 16.19 -2.01 1.61
CA TRP A 143 15.54 -0.83 1.05
C TRP A 143 16.57 0.25 0.68
N PRO A 144 16.74 0.60 -0.62
CA PRO A 144 17.57 1.71 -1.02
C PRO A 144 16.92 3.03 -0.60
N ALA A 145 17.69 3.94 0.00
CA ALA A 145 17.22 5.27 0.39
C ALA A 145 17.79 6.34 -0.57
N PRO A 146 17.10 7.49 -0.73
CA PRO A 146 17.55 8.56 -1.63
C PRO A 146 18.92 9.15 -1.31
N ASP A 147 19.36 9.03 -0.05
CA ASP A 147 20.70 9.46 0.41
C ASP A 147 21.83 8.49 0.05
N GLY A 148 21.54 7.45 -0.74
CA GLY A 148 22.49 6.41 -1.14
C GLY A 148 22.76 5.35 -0.08
N THR A 149 22.16 5.46 1.11
CA THR A 149 22.24 4.42 2.13
C THR A 149 21.22 3.31 1.89
N ARG A 150 21.39 2.20 2.60
CA ARG A 150 20.38 1.14 2.63
C ARG A 150 19.76 1.06 4.02
N ARG A 151 18.45 0.89 4.05
CA ARG A 151 17.66 0.74 5.27
C ARG A 151 17.11 -0.67 5.34
N ASP A 152 16.77 -1.12 6.54
CA ASP A 152 16.05 -2.36 6.71
C ASP A 152 14.60 -2.20 6.24
N ALA A 153 14.03 -3.29 5.73
CA ALA A 153 12.62 -3.39 5.43
C ALA A 153 11.95 -4.40 6.37
N VAL A 154 10.65 -4.24 6.59
CA VAL A 154 9.84 -5.15 7.39
C VAL A 154 8.61 -5.56 6.60
N GLY A 155 8.38 -6.87 6.54
CA GLY A 155 7.22 -7.49 5.89
C GLY A 155 6.10 -7.74 6.90
N TYR A 156 4.88 -7.51 6.46
CA TYR A 156 3.64 -7.77 7.18
C TYR A 156 2.68 -8.52 6.27
N ALA A 157 1.80 -9.32 6.84
CA ALA A 157 0.69 -9.89 6.10
C ALA A 157 -0.54 -10.08 6.99
N ILE A 158 -1.70 -10.22 6.33
CA ILE A 158 -2.94 -10.65 6.94
C ILE A 158 -3.47 -11.87 6.18
N LEU A 159 -3.85 -12.89 6.91
CA LEU A 159 -4.48 -14.07 6.34
C LEU A 159 -6.00 -13.87 6.24
N ARG A 160 -6.62 -14.39 5.18
CA ARG A 160 -8.08 -14.36 5.05
C ARG A 160 -8.79 -14.97 6.27
N ARG A 161 -8.29 -16.13 6.77
CA ARG A 161 -8.86 -16.78 7.94
C ARG A 161 -8.84 -15.91 9.20
N ASP A 162 -7.74 -15.15 9.40
CA ASP A 162 -7.60 -14.27 10.55
C ASP A 162 -8.54 -13.06 10.41
N TRP A 163 -8.64 -12.49 9.21
CA TRP A 163 -9.58 -11.40 8.92
C TRP A 163 -11.03 -11.80 9.17
N LEU A 164 -11.45 -13.00 8.71
CA LEU A 164 -12.81 -13.53 8.94
C LEU A 164 -13.10 -13.80 10.40
N ALA A 165 -12.10 -14.27 11.16
CA ALA A 165 -12.23 -14.58 12.58
C ALA A 165 -12.03 -13.34 13.50
N GLY A 166 -11.54 -12.22 12.96
CA GLY A 166 -11.14 -11.06 13.76
C GLY A 166 -9.93 -11.32 14.66
N THR A 167 -9.04 -12.22 14.25
CA THR A 167 -7.85 -12.64 15.01
C THR A 167 -6.57 -12.22 14.30
N VAL A 168 -5.44 -12.33 14.97
CA VAL A 168 -4.09 -12.19 14.41
C VAL A 168 -3.28 -13.40 14.85
N THR A 169 -2.81 -14.20 13.89
CA THR A 169 -1.93 -15.34 14.17
C THR A 169 -0.50 -14.92 13.85
N PRO A 170 0.36 -14.63 14.84
CA PRO A 170 1.76 -14.30 14.58
C PRO A 170 2.53 -15.54 14.13
N PRO A 171 3.62 -15.36 13.33
CA PRO A 171 4.54 -16.45 13.04
C PRO A 171 5.29 -16.88 14.30
N ASP A 172 5.69 -18.14 14.33
CA ASP A 172 6.67 -18.62 15.29
C ASP A 172 8.07 -18.22 14.79
N TRP A 173 8.79 -17.40 15.57
CA TRP A 173 10.13 -16.93 15.21
C TRP A 173 11.23 -17.88 15.68
N ASP A 174 10.91 -18.85 16.51
CA ASP A 174 11.84 -19.78 17.14
C ASP A 174 11.73 -21.21 16.54
N ASP A 175 11.26 -21.33 15.28
CA ASP A 175 11.05 -22.57 14.57
C ASP A 175 12.32 -23.13 13.88
N GLU A 176 13.49 -22.52 14.10
CA GLU A 176 14.77 -23.00 13.57
C GLU A 176 15.16 -24.34 14.24
N PRO A 177 15.40 -25.39 13.45
CA PRO A 177 15.88 -26.65 14.02
C PRO A 177 17.28 -26.47 14.61
N ALA A 178 17.54 -27.11 15.74
CA ALA A 178 18.84 -27.10 16.42
C ALA A 178 19.93 -27.85 15.63
#